data_6916e015a9f8e433daf4712b1af1fdc9
#
_entry.id   6916e015a9f8e433daf4712b1af1fdc9
#
_cell.length_a   1.000
_cell.length_b   1.000
_cell.length_c   1.000
_cell.angle_alpha   90.00
_cell.angle_beta   90.00
_cell.angle_gamma   90.00
#
_symmetry.space_group_name_H-M   'P 1'
#
loop_
_entity.id
_entity.type
_entity.pdbx_description
1 polymer ?
#
loop_
_entity_poly.entity_id
_entity_poly.type
_entity_poly.pdbx_seq_one_letter_code
_entity_poly.pdbx_strand_id
1 'polypeptide(L)'
;MKSYQHFTQKDICCLFFLLSKGFSKSKIAKILNKHRASVGRIIKRCPGTSFNPKVSYENYLENRKRCVRQPRIKKDSELFKYIQDKLYLFWSPEIISLKWNKSHPEDSISYKTIYSVIKSGGFEKISPQSHLRRRGKKRYGNRNKFCSIQPEKTIHDLPEEAKYRERLNDWEGDTIRTTPGKGCIITFVDRKSRFLLAKKANNVSSDTVGKAIKEMFNSKDIHPKTIVLDNGSEFAKYKELEKTLETSIYFADPHSPWQRGTNENINDCLRFFFPRGMDFRILDEEYLDVVVSLINNRPRKCLDLKSPYEVFCCT
;
A
#
# COMPACT_ATOMS: atom_id res chain seq x y z
N MET A 1 19.04 -18.07 -28.83
CA MET A 1 20.23 -18.04 -27.95
C MET A 1 20.12 -19.17 -26.94
N LYS A 2 21.12 -20.07 -26.83
CA LYS A 2 21.14 -21.09 -25.78
C LYS A 2 21.34 -20.38 -24.42
N SER A 3 20.45 -20.57 -23.45
CA SER A 3 20.59 -20.00 -22.10
C SER A 3 21.84 -20.59 -21.43
N TYR A 4 22.62 -19.74 -20.76
CA TYR A 4 23.78 -20.19 -19.98
C TYR A 4 23.36 -21.13 -18.86
N GLN A 5 23.91 -22.35 -18.85
CA GLN A 5 23.65 -23.32 -17.79
C GLN A 5 24.85 -23.40 -16.84
N HIS A 6 24.61 -23.19 -15.56
CA HIS A 6 25.60 -23.34 -14.51
C HIS A 6 26.10 -24.79 -14.36
N PHE A 7 27.29 -24.95 -13.79
CA PHE A 7 27.78 -26.28 -13.44
C PHE A 7 27.00 -26.83 -12.22
N THR A 8 26.53 -28.04 -12.34
CA THR A 8 25.98 -28.82 -11.24
C THR A 8 27.09 -29.63 -10.56
N GLN A 9 26.82 -30.16 -9.36
CA GLN A 9 27.72 -31.04 -8.67
C GLN A 9 28.04 -32.29 -9.56
N LYS A 10 27.01 -32.82 -10.23
CA LYS A 10 27.15 -33.92 -11.17
C LYS A 10 28.10 -33.59 -12.35
N ASP A 11 27.98 -32.40 -12.92
CA ASP A 11 28.90 -31.97 -14.02
C ASP A 11 30.36 -31.92 -13.55
N ILE A 12 30.61 -31.50 -12.30
CA ILE A 12 31.95 -31.41 -11.72
C ILE A 12 32.52 -32.81 -11.42
N CYS A 13 31.71 -33.74 -10.92
CA CYS A 13 32.11 -35.12 -10.72
C CYS A 13 32.43 -35.80 -12.07
N CYS A 14 31.59 -35.61 -13.09
CA CYS A 14 31.86 -36.13 -14.44
C CYS A 14 33.14 -35.52 -15.05
N LEU A 15 33.37 -34.22 -14.86
CA LEU A 15 34.58 -33.53 -15.29
C LEU A 15 35.83 -34.15 -14.65
N PHE A 16 35.81 -34.44 -13.35
CA PHE A 16 36.90 -35.11 -12.63
C PHE A 16 37.18 -36.53 -13.22
N PHE A 17 36.12 -37.33 -13.40
CA PHE A 17 36.23 -38.68 -13.95
C PHE A 17 36.84 -38.67 -15.37
N LEU A 18 36.39 -37.75 -16.23
CA LEU A 18 36.90 -37.62 -17.57
C LEU A 18 38.37 -37.14 -17.61
N LEU A 19 38.75 -36.26 -16.66
CA LEU A 19 40.15 -35.84 -16.50
C LEU A 19 41.05 -37.01 -16.09
N SER A 20 40.61 -37.85 -15.14
CA SER A 20 41.37 -39.03 -14.70
C SER A 20 41.55 -40.08 -15.80
N LYS A 21 40.67 -40.08 -16.80
CA LYS A 21 40.81 -40.92 -18.02
C LYS A 21 41.60 -40.24 -19.14
N GLY A 22 42.27 -39.11 -18.89
CA GLY A 22 43.14 -38.44 -19.85
C GLY A 22 42.42 -37.64 -20.96
N PHE A 23 41.11 -37.35 -20.82
CA PHE A 23 40.40 -36.59 -21.82
C PHE A 23 40.84 -35.13 -21.86
N SER A 24 41.00 -34.56 -23.03
CA SER A 24 41.34 -33.14 -23.18
C SER A 24 40.19 -32.23 -22.75
N LYS A 25 40.51 -31.00 -22.25
CA LYS A 25 39.54 -29.97 -21.88
C LYS A 25 38.50 -29.69 -22.95
N SER A 26 38.91 -29.74 -24.23
CA SER A 26 38.00 -29.53 -25.37
C SER A 26 37.01 -30.66 -25.54
N LYS A 27 37.43 -31.91 -25.34
CA LYS A 27 36.57 -33.10 -25.44
C LYS A 27 35.60 -33.17 -24.26
N ILE A 28 36.06 -32.83 -23.05
CA ILE A 28 35.23 -32.74 -21.84
C ILE A 28 34.16 -31.67 -22.02
N ALA A 29 34.52 -30.48 -22.54
CA ALA A 29 33.57 -29.39 -22.80
C ALA A 29 32.45 -29.81 -23.75
N LYS A 30 32.76 -30.56 -24.80
CA LYS A 30 31.76 -31.13 -25.73
C LYS A 30 30.83 -32.13 -25.03
N ILE A 31 31.41 -33.07 -24.27
CA ILE A 31 30.62 -34.11 -23.52
C ILE A 31 29.65 -33.46 -22.52
N LEU A 32 30.12 -32.48 -21.77
CA LEU A 32 29.30 -31.81 -20.74
C LEU A 32 28.41 -30.70 -21.33
N ASN A 33 28.44 -30.44 -22.61
CA ASN A 33 27.76 -29.33 -23.29
C ASN A 33 28.04 -27.98 -22.60
N LYS A 34 29.29 -27.72 -22.25
CA LYS A 34 29.79 -26.50 -21.61
C LYS A 34 30.85 -25.83 -22.46
N HIS A 35 31.10 -24.55 -22.24
CA HIS A 35 32.17 -23.85 -22.92
C HIS A 35 33.54 -24.25 -22.39
N ARG A 36 34.56 -24.45 -23.27
CA ARG A 36 35.92 -24.87 -22.90
C ARG A 36 36.57 -23.97 -21.83
N ALA A 37 36.39 -22.65 -21.95
CA ALA A 37 36.91 -21.71 -20.96
C ALA A 37 36.28 -21.90 -19.59
N SER A 38 35.00 -22.31 -19.51
CA SER A 38 34.31 -22.58 -18.25
C SER A 38 34.83 -23.83 -17.57
N VAL A 39 35.09 -24.89 -18.35
CA VAL A 39 35.80 -26.12 -17.89
C VAL A 39 37.17 -25.76 -17.32
N GLY A 40 37.96 -24.96 -18.07
CA GLY A 40 39.30 -24.52 -17.61
C GLY A 40 39.25 -23.71 -16.31
N ARG A 41 38.24 -22.82 -16.14
CA ARG A 41 38.06 -22.06 -14.91
C ARG A 41 37.74 -22.94 -13.70
N ILE A 42 36.91 -23.98 -13.86
CA ILE A 42 36.62 -24.93 -12.79
C ILE A 42 37.87 -25.67 -12.34
N ILE A 43 38.69 -26.16 -13.30
CA ILE A 43 39.95 -26.85 -13.00
C ILE A 43 40.94 -25.93 -12.28
N LYS A 44 41.11 -24.68 -12.74
CA LYS A 44 42.02 -23.71 -12.10
C LYS A 44 41.61 -23.32 -10.67
N ARG A 45 40.37 -23.48 -10.31
CA ARG A 45 39.86 -23.16 -8.97
C ARG A 45 40.08 -24.29 -7.94
N CYS A 46 40.62 -25.41 -8.35
CA CYS A 46 40.94 -26.51 -7.45
C CYS A 46 42.36 -26.29 -6.90
N PRO A 47 42.53 -26.08 -5.59
CA PRO A 47 43.87 -25.96 -4.99
C PRO A 47 44.57 -27.34 -4.95
N GLY A 48 45.84 -27.36 -5.22
CA GLY A 48 46.65 -28.56 -5.13
C GLY A 48 46.97 -29.26 -6.47
N THR A 49 47.81 -30.28 -6.41
CA THR A 49 48.28 -31.08 -7.57
C THR A 49 47.25 -32.07 -8.07
N SER A 50 46.28 -32.46 -7.26
CA SER A 50 45.18 -33.37 -7.60
C SER A 50 43.85 -32.65 -7.66
N PHE A 51 43.08 -32.88 -8.73
CA PHE A 51 41.75 -32.30 -8.89
C PHE A 51 40.74 -32.99 -7.94
N ASN A 52 40.16 -32.27 -6.98
CA ASN A 52 39.13 -32.75 -6.07
C ASN A 52 37.77 -32.17 -6.42
N PRO A 53 36.77 -32.98 -6.82
CA PRO A 53 35.46 -32.51 -7.25
C PRO A 53 34.70 -31.78 -6.14
N LYS A 54 34.80 -32.25 -4.88
CA LYS A 54 34.09 -31.65 -3.72
C LYS A 54 34.60 -30.25 -3.45
N VAL A 55 35.92 -30.08 -3.30
CA VAL A 55 36.56 -28.79 -3.07
C VAL A 55 36.32 -27.83 -4.25
N SER A 56 36.40 -28.33 -5.48
CA SER A 56 36.09 -27.50 -6.66
C SER A 56 34.67 -27.01 -6.70
N TYR A 57 33.70 -27.82 -6.27
CA TYR A 57 32.29 -27.42 -6.21
C TYR A 57 32.02 -26.42 -5.06
N GLU A 58 32.61 -26.63 -3.91
CA GLU A 58 32.55 -25.70 -2.77
C GLU A 58 33.11 -24.33 -3.15
N ASN A 59 34.32 -24.28 -3.74
CA ASN A 59 34.90 -23.05 -4.24
C ASN A 59 34.07 -22.38 -5.37
N TYR A 60 33.41 -23.18 -6.20
CA TYR A 60 32.47 -22.64 -7.19
C TYR A 60 31.26 -21.98 -6.54
N LEU A 61 30.68 -22.59 -5.52
CA LEU A 61 29.55 -22.02 -4.78
C LEU A 61 29.92 -20.75 -4.00
N GLU A 62 31.10 -20.73 -3.37
CA GLU A 62 31.61 -19.53 -2.70
C GLU A 62 31.83 -18.37 -3.66
N ASN A 63 32.46 -18.61 -4.79
CA ASN A 63 32.64 -17.57 -5.80
C ASN A 63 31.30 -17.07 -6.37
N ARG A 64 30.29 -17.92 -6.48
CA ARG A 64 28.95 -17.49 -6.85
C ARG A 64 28.32 -16.57 -5.78
N LYS A 65 28.50 -16.87 -4.48
CA LYS A 65 28.02 -15.98 -3.40
C LYS A 65 28.66 -14.59 -3.48
N ARG A 66 29.95 -14.50 -3.84
CA ARG A 66 30.65 -13.21 -4.03
C ARG A 66 30.12 -12.39 -5.21
N CYS A 67 29.59 -13.06 -6.24
CA CYS A 67 29.02 -12.40 -7.42
C CYS A 67 27.59 -11.90 -7.23
N VAL A 68 26.96 -12.20 -6.10
CA VAL A 68 25.59 -11.72 -5.78
C VAL A 68 25.70 -10.26 -5.33
N ARG A 69 24.87 -9.39 -5.96
CA ARG A 69 24.74 -8.00 -5.53
C ARG A 69 24.35 -7.96 -4.06
N GLN A 70 25.13 -7.25 -3.25
CA GLN A 70 24.82 -7.06 -1.84
C GLN A 70 23.44 -6.41 -1.66
N PRO A 71 22.63 -6.87 -0.69
CA PRO A 71 21.34 -6.27 -0.43
C PRO A 71 21.50 -4.79 -0.05
N ARG A 72 20.73 -3.92 -0.70
CA ARG A 72 20.75 -2.48 -0.43
C ARG A 72 20.27 -2.16 0.99
N ILE A 73 19.28 -2.91 1.48
CA ILE A 73 18.76 -2.80 2.84
C ILE A 73 19.48 -3.86 3.68
N LYS A 74 20.45 -3.42 4.48
CA LYS A 74 21.19 -4.29 5.40
C LYS A 74 20.41 -4.37 6.72
N LYS A 75 20.31 -5.56 7.30
CA LYS A 75 19.70 -5.77 8.61
C LYS A 75 20.36 -4.85 9.65
N ASP A 76 19.58 -4.27 10.54
CA ASP A 76 19.98 -3.37 11.61
C ASP A 76 20.61 -2.01 11.18
N SER A 77 20.65 -1.70 9.87
CA SER A 77 21.03 -0.36 9.41
C SER A 77 19.96 0.67 9.77
N GLU A 78 20.34 1.95 9.80
CA GLU A 78 19.41 3.07 10.01
C GLU A 78 18.24 3.03 9.01
N LEU A 79 18.55 2.82 7.73
CA LEU A 79 17.54 2.64 6.67
C LEU A 79 16.60 1.48 6.97
N PHE A 80 17.11 0.33 7.46
CA PHE A 80 16.27 -0.82 7.80
C PHE A 80 15.29 -0.47 8.92
N LYS A 81 15.78 0.10 10.02
CA LYS A 81 14.96 0.52 11.17
C LYS A 81 13.91 1.54 10.75
N TYR A 82 14.33 2.58 10.01
CA TYR A 82 13.40 3.58 9.48
C TYR A 82 12.27 2.95 8.65
N ILE A 83 12.60 2.07 7.69
CA ILE A 83 11.60 1.40 6.87
C ILE A 83 10.66 0.57 7.73
N GLN A 84 11.20 -0.20 8.68
CA GLN A 84 10.42 -1.06 9.57
C GLN A 84 9.44 -0.25 10.42
N ASP A 85 9.88 0.82 11.06
CA ASP A 85 9.04 1.71 11.88
C ASP A 85 7.90 2.33 11.06
N LYS A 86 8.21 2.80 9.84
CA LYS A 86 7.17 3.40 8.98
C LYS A 86 6.21 2.36 8.40
N LEU A 87 6.64 1.11 8.20
CA LEU A 87 5.74 0.01 7.83
C LEU A 87 4.79 -0.35 8.98
N TYR A 88 5.24 -0.32 10.25
CA TYR A 88 4.34 -0.48 11.41
C TYR A 88 3.30 0.63 11.54
N LEU A 89 3.60 1.84 11.07
CA LEU A 89 2.64 2.94 10.92
C LEU A 89 1.80 2.83 9.61
N PHE A 90 1.85 1.70 8.94
CA PHE A 90 1.14 1.43 7.68
C PHE A 90 1.42 2.40 6.53
N TRP A 91 2.60 3.03 6.53
CA TRP A 91 3.02 3.83 5.38
C TRP A 91 3.28 2.93 4.16
N SER A 92 2.99 3.44 2.96
CA SER A 92 3.31 2.66 1.76
C SER A 92 4.80 2.75 1.42
N PRO A 93 5.40 1.69 0.82
CA PRO A 93 6.78 1.71 0.37
C PRO A 93 7.15 2.92 -0.49
N GLU A 94 6.20 3.44 -1.30
CA GLU A 94 6.41 4.64 -2.10
C GLU A 94 6.63 5.90 -1.25
N ILE A 95 5.81 6.08 -0.21
CA ILE A 95 5.93 7.22 0.71
C ILE A 95 7.21 7.11 1.53
N ILE A 96 7.52 5.91 2.02
CA ILE A 96 8.76 5.65 2.78
C ILE A 96 9.98 6.01 1.93
N SER A 97 10.04 5.51 0.69
CA SER A 97 11.12 5.80 -0.27
C SER A 97 11.24 7.31 -0.53
N LEU A 98 10.13 8.01 -0.78
CA LEU A 98 10.15 9.45 -1.07
C LEU A 98 10.60 10.29 0.12
N LYS A 99 10.12 9.99 1.33
CA LYS A 99 10.53 10.71 2.55
C LYS A 99 12.00 10.46 2.87
N TRP A 100 12.47 9.20 2.80
CA TRP A 100 13.87 8.85 2.99
C TRP A 100 14.77 9.58 2.01
N ASN A 101 14.47 9.49 0.72
CA ASN A 101 15.29 10.09 -0.33
C ASN A 101 15.36 11.62 -0.25
N LYS A 102 14.30 12.27 0.28
CA LYS A 102 14.29 13.72 0.51
C LYS A 102 15.28 14.13 1.61
N SER A 103 15.42 13.32 2.65
CA SER A 103 16.34 13.58 3.78
C SER A 103 17.74 12.98 3.58
N HIS A 104 17.89 11.97 2.71
CA HIS A 104 19.14 11.24 2.46
C HIS A 104 19.40 11.11 0.95
N PRO A 105 19.74 12.19 0.23
CA PRO A 105 19.95 12.15 -1.23
C PRO A 105 21.01 11.16 -1.66
N GLU A 106 22.12 11.07 -0.89
CA GLU A 106 23.27 10.18 -1.17
C GLU A 106 22.95 8.69 -0.92
N ASP A 107 21.99 8.39 -0.04
CA ASP A 107 21.58 7.02 0.30
C ASP A 107 20.17 6.71 -0.18
N SER A 108 19.86 7.05 -1.42
CA SER A 108 18.53 6.88 -2.00
C SER A 108 18.13 5.42 -2.17
N ILE A 109 16.86 5.10 -1.93
CA ILE A 109 16.28 3.76 -2.05
C ILE A 109 15.05 3.76 -2.95
N SER A 110 14.91 2.73 -3.80
CA SER A 110 13.70 2.55 -4.61
C SER A 110 12.61 1.84 -3.81
N TYR A 111 11.37 2.31 -3.94
CA TYR A 111 10.20 1.62 -3.37
C TYR A 111 10.07 0.16 -3.84
N LYS A 112 10.53 -0.16 -5.06
CA LYS A 112 10.54 -1.53 -5.59
C LYS A 112 11.44 -2.45 -4.76
N THR A 113 12.58 -1.92 -4.27
CA THR A 113 13.48 -2.66 -3.36
C THR A 113 12.79 -2.95 -2.04
N ILE A 114 12.07 -1.99 -1.46
CA ILE A 114 11.30 -2.18 -0.22
C ILE A 114 10.24 -3.27 -0.43
N TYR A 115 9.45 -3.23 -1.52
CA TYR A 115 8.48 -4.28 -1.85
C TYR A 115 9.13 -5.66 -2.00
N SER A 116 10.32 -5.73 -2.61
CA SER A 116 11.06 -6.99 -2.77
C SER A 116 11.45 -7.58 -1.44
N VAL A 117 11.94 -6.75 -0.50
CA VAL A 117 12.34 -7.20 0.84
C VAL A 117 11.13 -7.62 1.67
N ILE A 118 10.00 -6.93 1.59
CA ILE A 118 8.74 -7.36 2.24
C ILE A 118 8.30 -8.73 1.70
N LYS A 119 8.35 -8.94 0.39
CA LYS A 119 7.95 -10.22 -0.23
C LYS A 119 8.87 -11.38 0.15
N SER A 120 10.16 -11.12 0.32
CA SER A 120 11.13 -12.15 0.74
C SER A 120 11.15 -12.41 2.25
N GLY A 121 10.29 -11.72 3.04
CA GLY A 121 10.27 -11.88 4.50
C GLY A 121 11.47 -11.22 5.21
N GLY A 122 12.08 -10.21 4.60
CA GLY A 122 13.26 -9.53 5.15
C GLY A 122 13.00 -8.67 6.37
N PHE A 123 11.72 -8.37 6.70
CA PHE A 123 11.31 -7.66 7.91
C PHE A 123 10.53 -8.59 8.82
N GLU A 124 10.88 -8.60 10.10
CA GLU A 124 10.20 -9.42 11.10
C GLU A 124 8.74 -8.97 11.29
N LYS A 125 7.81 -9.93 11.38
CA LYS A 125 6.34 -9.68 11.55
C LYS A 125 5.67 -8.83 10.46
N ILE A 126 6.37 -8.47 9.38
CA ILE A 126 5.85 -7.67 8.28
C ILE A 126 5.70 -8.55 7.03
N SER A 127 4.49 -8.63 6.51
CA SER A 127 4.17 -9.39 5.30
C SER A 127 3.30 -8.56 4.34
N PRO A 128 3.22 -8.94 3.05
CA PRO A 128 2.29 -8.29 2.12
C PRO A 128 0.83 -8.31 2.59
N GLN A 129 0.41 -9.38 3.27
CA GLN A 129 -0.95 -9.59 3.76
C GLN A 129 -1.29 -8.68 4.94
N SER A 130 -0.34 -8.45 5.84
CA SER A 130 -0.56 -7.70 7.09
C SER A 130 -0.29 -6.19 6.97
N HIS A 131 0.60 -5.76 6.06
CA HIS A 131 1.07 -4.37 6.03
C HIS A 131 0.87 -3.66 4.69
N LEU A 132 0.60 -4.38 3.59
CA LEU A 132 0.33 -3.74 2.31
C LEU A 132 -1.17 -3.61 2.06
N ARG A 133 -1.63 -2.41 1.74
CA ARG A 133 -3.05 -2.06 1.51
C ARG A 133 -3.82 -3.07 0.65
N ARG A 134 -3.21 -3.60 -0.40
CA ARG A 134 -3.83 -4.59 -1.30
C ARG A 134 -3.54 -6.04 -0.92
N ARG A 135 -2.93 -6.30 0.21
CA ARG A 135 -2.57 -7.64 0.67
C ARG A 135 -1.88 -8.49 -0.41
N GLY A 136 -1.10 -7.85 -1.29
CA GLY A 136 -0.44 -8.51 -2.42
C GLY A 136 -1.34 -8.80 -3.63
N LYS A 137 -2.64 -8.43 -3.63
CA LYS A 137 -3.59 -8.69 -4.72
C LYS A 137 -3.59 -7.58 -5.80
N LYS A 138 -3.97 -7.95 -7.03
CA LYS A 138 -4.20 -6.98 -8.13
C LYS A 138 -5.54 -6.27 -7.96
N ARG A 139 -5.69 -5.08 -8.59
CA ARG A 139 -6.95 -4.30 -8.56
C ARG A 139 -7.99 -4.96 -9.46
N TYR A 140 -9.21 -5.18 -8.94
CA TYR A 140 -10.39 -5.57 -9.71
C TYR A 140 -11.42 -4.44 -9.69
N GLY A 141 -12.11 -4.21 -10.81
CA GLY A 141 -13.19 -3.20 -10.93
C GLY A 141 -14.45 -3.59 -10.16
N ASN A 142 -15.17 -2.60 -9.67
CA ASN A 142 -16.42 -2.79 -8.89
C ASN A 142 -17.64 -2.50 -9.76
N ARG A 143 -18.76 -3.19 -9.49
CA ARG A 143 -20.09 -2.92 -10.07
C ARG A 143 -20.97 -2.26 -9.00
N ASN A 144 -21.66 -1.17 -9.35
CA ASN A 144 -22.50 -0.38 -8.44
C ASN A 144 -24.00 -0.70 -8.57
N LYS A 145 -24.75 -0.47 -7.48
CA LYS A 145 -26.22 -0.58 -7.39
C LYS A 145 -26.86 0.82 -7.29
N PHE A 146 -28.06 0.94 -7.80
CA PHE A 146 -28.88 2.15 -7.87
C PHE A 146 -29.46 2.64 -6.54
N CYS A 147 -29.60 3.97 -6.37
CA CYS A 147 -30.64 4.60 -5.55
C CYS A 147 -30.90 6.03 -6.03
N SER A 148 -32.12 6.54 -5.86
CA SER A 148 -32.55 7.83 -6.43
C SER A 148 -33.05 8.78 -5.36
N ILE A 149 -32.23 9.77 -5.00
CA ILE A 149 -32.67 11.04 -4.43
C ILE A 149 -32.73 12.03 -5.61
N GLN A 150 -33.75 12.91 -5.64
CA GLN A 150 -33.72 14.06 -6.54
C GLN A 150 -33.16 15.25 -5.75
N PRO A 151 -31.87 15.58 -5.95
CA PRO A 151 -31.19 16.64 -5.21
C PRO A 151 -31.57 18.02 -5.74
N GLU A 152 -31.70 19.00 -4.87
CA GLU A 152 -31.89 20.40 -5.26
C GLU A 152 -30.59 21.04 -5.76
N LYS A 153 -29.44 20.61 -5.23
CA LYS A 153 -28.10 21.09 -5.60
C LYS A 153 -27.21 19.92 -6.03
N THR A 154 -26.55 20.08 -7.16
CA THR A 154 -25.63 19.09 -7.70
C THR A 154 -24.17 19.51 -7.49
N ILE A 155 -23.24 18.63 -7.75
CA ILE A 155 -21.79 18.93 -7.68
C ILE A 155 -21.38 20.06 -8.67
N HIS A 156 -22.20 20.32 -9.70
CA HIS A 156 -21.96 21.39 -10.67
C HIS A 156 -22.20 22.78 -10.06
N ASP A 157 -23.06 22.88 -9.05
CA ASP A 157 -23.40 24.10 -8.33
C ASP A 157 -22.41 24.41 -7.20
N LEU A 158 -21.40 23.55 -7.01
CA LEU A 158 -20.40 23.71 -5.96
C LEU A 158 -19.57 24.99 -6.18
N PRO A 159 -19.27 25.78 -5.12
CA PRO A 159 -18.40 26.95 -5.21
C PRO A 159 -17.02 26.59 -5.81
N GLU A 160 -16.43 27.50 -6.56
CA GLU A 160 -15.17 27.23 -7.27
C GLU A 160 -14.02 26.86 -6.33
N GLU A 161 -13.88 27.55 -5.19
CA GLU A 161 -12.85 27.20 -4.20
C GLU A 161 -13.01 25.78 -3.68
N ALA A 162 -14.25 25.28 -3.55
CA ALA A 162 -14.52 23.89 -3.19
C ALA A 162 -14.25 22.93 -4.36
N LYS A 163 -14.56 23.32 -5.61
CA LYS A 163 -14.24 22.55 -6.83
C LYS A 163 -12.72 22.33 -6.94
N TYR A 164 -11.95 23.40 -6.83
CA TYR A 164 -10.50 23.41 -6.97
C TYR A 164 -9.76 23.02 -5.69
N ARG A 165 -10.49 22.76 -4.57
CA ARG A 165 -9.92 22.34 -3.28
C ARG A 165 -8.96 23.36 -2.68
N GLU A 166 -9.29 24.63 -2.80
CA GLU A 166 -8.44 25.74 -2.37
C GLU A 166 -8.59 26.08 -0.88
N ARG A 167 -9.73 25.73 -0.28
CA ARG A 167 -10.03 26.03 1.11
C ARG A 167 -10.31 24.76 1.93
N LEU A 168 -10.22 24.87 3.25
CA LEU A 168 -10.61 23.83 4.23
C LEU A 168 -12.11 23.88 4.51
N ASN A 169 -12.61 22.81 5.12
CA ASN A 169 -14.00 22.62 5.52
C ASN A 169 -14.99 22.42 4.36
N ASP A 170 -14.50 21.99 3.22
CA ASP A 170 -15.30 21.42 2.15
C ASP A 170 -15.19 19.89 2.18
N TRP A 171 -16.28 19.19 2.48
CA TRP A 171 -16.25 17.76 2.83
C TRP A 171 -16.87 16.87 1.76
N GLU A 172 -16.35 15.67 1.60
CA GLU A 172 -16.96 14.57 0.86
C GLU A 172 -17.43 13.51 1.86
N GLY A 173 -18.74 13.22 1.92
CA GLY A 173 -19.32 12.22 2.80
C GLY A 173 -19.64 10.90 2.11
N ASP A 174 -19.51 9.78 2.82
CA ASP A 174 -19.84 8.43 2.33
C ASP A 174 -20.16 7.48 3.48
N THR A 175 -20.73 6.30 3.17
CA THR A 175 -20.94 5.24 4.14
C THR A 175 -20.25 3.95 3.73
N ILE A 176 -19.49 3.36 4.64
CA ILE A 176 -18.88 2.04 4.46
C ILE A 176 -19.81 1.00 5.06
N ARG A 177 -20.45 0.20 4.21
CA ARG A 177 -21.37 -0.86 4.62
C ARG A 177 -20.72 -2.24 4.47
N THR A 178 -21.12 -3.18 5.30
CA THR A 178 -20.78 -4.61 5.16
C THR A 178 -21.99 -5.42 4.73
N THR A 179 -22.39 -6.39 5.52
CA THR A 179 -23.63 -7.16 5.30
C THR A 179 -24.83 -6.35 5.83
N PRO A 180 -26.01 -6.42 5.18
CA PRO A 180 -27.23 -5.80 5.70
C PRO A 180 -27.45 -6.14 7.18
N GLY A 181 -27.89 -5.15 7.97
CA GLY A 181 -28.15 -5.31 9.41
C GLY A 181 -26.93 -5.30 10.32
N LYS A 182 -25.70 -5.10 9.80
CA LYS A 182 -24.45 -5.07 10.59
C LYS A 182 -23.87 -3.67 10.79
N GLY A 183 -24.69 -2.63 10.71
CA GLY A 183 -24.25 -1.25 10.87
C GLY A 183 -23.41 -0.72 9.71
N CYS A 184 -22.88 0.48 9.88
CA CYS A 184 -21.99 1.14 8.90
C CYS A 184 -20.95 2.01 9.61
N ILE A 185 -19.91 2.40 8.89
CA ILE A 185 -19.02 3.50 9.26
C ILE A 185 -19.34 4.67 8.33
N ILE A 186 -19.68 5.80 8.91
CA ILE A 186 -19.89 7.06 8.22
C ILE A 186 -18.53 7.73 8.11
N THR A 187 -18.17 8.22 6.93
CA THR A 187 -16.88 8.85 6.65
C THR A 187 -17.07 10.21 6.02
N PHE A 188 -16.33 11.19 6.50
CA PHE A 188 -16.21 12.51 5.87
C PHE A 188 -14.75 12.82 5.63
N VAL A 189 -14.43 13.27 4.44
CA VAL A 189 -13.06 13.61 4.04
C VAL A 189 -13.02 15.04 3.56
N ASP A 190 -12.18 15.86 4.18
CA ASP A 190 -11.93 17.23 3.72
C ASP A 190 -11.28 17.21 2.34
N ARG A 191 -11.81 17.99 1.41
CA ARG A 191 -11.41 17.98 0.00
C ARG A 191 -10.01 18.48 -0.23
N LYS A 192 -9.53 19.46 0.55
CA LYS A 192 -8.19 20.05 0.46
C LYS A 192 -7.17 19.20 1.19
N SER A 193 -7.33 19.03 2.49
CA SER A 193 -6.35 18.39 3.37
C SER A 193 -6.37 16.86 3.31
N ARG A 194 -7.45 16.23 2.80
CA ARG A 194 -7.69 14.79 2.87
C ARG A 194 -7.89 14.28 4.31
N PHE A 195 -8.16 15.17 5.25
CA PHE A 195 -8.41 14.83 6.63
C PHE A 195 -9.70 14.02 6.75
N LEU A 196 -9.64 12.91 7.47
CA LEU A 196 -10.72 11.96 7.64
C LEU A 196 -11.40 12.15 8.99
N LEU A 197 -12.71 12.26 8.98
CA LEU A 197 -13.57 12.00 10.10
C LEU A 197 -14.32 10.69 9.87
N ALA A 198 -14.49 9.88 10.91
CA ALA A 198 -15.28 8.66 10.81
C ALA A 198 -16.00 8.39 12.12
N LYS A 199 -17.22 7.83 12.02
CA LYS A 199 -18.04 7.41 13.16
C LYS A 199 -18.82 6.16 12.81
N LYS A 200 -18.96 5.22 13.75
CA LYS A 200 -19.81 4.05 13.54
C LYS A 200 -21.29 4.41 13.73
N ALA A 201 -22.14 3.68 13.05
CA ALA A 201 -23.59 3.72 13.26
C ALA A 201 -24.17 2.29 13.25
N ASN A 202 -25.09 2.01 14.16
CA ASN A 202 -25.66 0.67 14.34
C ASN A 202 -26.55 0.24 13.19
N ASN A 203 -27.13 1.18 12.45
CA ASN A 203 -27.90 0.96 11.25
C ASN A 203 -27.69 2.07 10.22
N VAL A 204 -28.25 1.91 9.04
CA VAL A 204 -28.12 2.82 7.89
C VAL A 204 -29.38 3.67 7.67
N SER A 205 -30.23 3.84 8.69
CA SER A 205 -31.38 4.74 8.58
C SER A 205 -30.93 6.20 8.51
N SER A 206 -31.67 7.03 7.78
CA SER A 206 -31.38 8.46 7.66
C SER A 206 -31.33 9.18 9.02
N ASP A 207 -32.15 8.75 9.99
CA ASP A 207 -32.13 9.30 11.35
C ASP A 207 -30.85 8.98 12.10
N THR A 208 -30.42 7.71 12.07
CA THR A 208 -29.19 7.30 12.77
C THR A 208 -27.96 7.92 12.13
N VAL A 209 -27.90 7.92 10.80
CA VAL A 209 -26.81 8.53 10.05
C VAL A 209 -26.77 10.05 10.28
N GLY A 210 -27.92 10.72 10.23
CA GLY A 210 -28.02 12.16 10.49
C GLY A 210 -27.58 12.55 11.89
N LYS A 211 -27.97 11.80 12.94
CA LYS A 211 -27.49 12.02 14.32
C LYS A 211 -25.97 11.86 14.41
N ALA A 212 -25.44 10.78 13.89
CA ALA A 212 -24.01 10.50 13.94
C ALA A 212 -23.17 11.56 13.20
N ILE A 213 -23.66 12.10 12.08
CA ILE A 213 -23.01 13.20 11.35
C ILE A 213 -22.97 14.47 12.22
N LYS A 214 -24.10 14.86 12.83
CA LYS A 214 -24.17 16.03 13.72
C LYS A 214 -23.20 15.91 14.89
N GLU A 215 -23.22 14.77 15.58
CA GLU A 215 -22.29 14.49 16.68
C GLU A 215 -20.82 14.53 16.25
N MET A 216 -20.49 14.00 15.08
CA MET A 216 -19.12 13.95 14.58
C MET A 216 -18.53 15.34 14.31
N PHE A 217 -19.30 16.26 13.73
CA PHE A 217 -18.86 17.63 13.47
C PHE A 217 -18.83 18.46 14.77
N ASN A 218 -19.89 18.37 15.58
CA ASN A 218 -20.01 19.13 16.84
C ASN A 218 -18.95 18.74 17.87
N SER A 219 -18.64 17.43 17.99
CA SER A 219 -17.63 16.96 18.97
C SER A 219 -16.22 17.46 18.70
N LYS A 220 -15.94 17.94 17.48
CA LYS A 220 -14.64 18.46 17.06
C LYS A 220 -14.65 19.96 16.78
N ASP A 221 -15.76 20.62 17.03
CA ASP A 221 -15.97 22.05 16.75
C ASP A 221 -15.63 22.42 15.28
N ILE A 222 -16.05 21.55 14.36
CA ILE A 222 -15.81 21.72 12.93
C ILE A 222 -17.09 22.22 12.26
N HIS A 223 -17.00 23.38 11.61
CA HIS A 223 -18.07 23.99 10.84
C HIS A 223 -17.87 23.73 9.34
N PRO A 224 -18.58 22.75 8.74
CA PRO A 224 -18.47 22.47 7.32
C PRO A 224 -19.02 23.60 6.47
N LYS A 225 -18.26 24.08 5.47
CA LYS A 225 -18.71 25.09 4.50
C LYS A 225 -19.59 24.47 3.43
N THR A 226 -19.13 23.34 2.88
CA THR A 226 -19.90 22.55 1.92
C THR A 226 -19.74 21.05 2.21
N ILE A 227 -20.76 20.29 1.88
CA ILE A 227 -20.74 18.82 1.96
C ILE A 227 -21.18 18.25 0.62
N VAL A 228 -20.41 17.31 0.07
CA VAL A 228 -20.77 16.54 -1.14
C VAL A 228 -21.10 15.11 -0.73
N LEU A 229 -22.31 14.65 -1.06
CA LEU A 229 -22.80 13.30 -0.78
C LEU A 229 -23.08 12.52 -2.07
N ASP A 230 -23.32 11.22 -1.95
CA ASP A 230 -23.98 10.45 -3.01
C ASP A 230 -25.50 10.45 -2.82
N ASN A 231 -26.21 9.90 -3.84
CA ASN A 231 -27.66 9.79 -3.82
C ASN A 231 -28.14 8.60 -2.96
N GLY A 232 -27.44 8.28 -1.87
CA GLY A 232 -27.80 7.19 -0.97
C GLY A 232 -29.01 7.51 -0.10
N SER A 233 -29.94 6.57 0.06
CA SER A 233 -31.15 6.75 0.89
C SER A 233 -30.87 7.12 2.34
N GLU A 234 -29.70 6.82 2.87
CA GLU A 234 -29.24 7.22 4.19
C GLU A 234 -29.09 8.74 4.37
N PHE A 235 -28.98 9.47 3.28
CA PHE A 235 -28.89 10.94 3.25
C PHE A 235 -30.22 11.61 2.90
N ALA A 236 -31.35 10.89 2.90
CA ALA A 236 -32.65 11.44 2.52
C ALA A 236 -33.08 12.65 3.37
N LYS A 237 -32.60 12.75 4.62
CA LYS A 237 -32.87 13.89 5.54
C LYS A 237 -31.81 15.00 5.46
N TYR A 238 -31.13 15.16 4.32
CA TYR A 238 -30.06 16.15 4.15
C TYR A 238 -30.47 17.59 4.44
N LYS A 239 -31.74 17.99 4.19
CA LYS A 239 -32.27 19.32 4.51
C LYS A 239 -32.22 19.65 6.01
N GLU A 240 -32.42 18.65 6.87
CA GLU A 240 -32.29 18.82 8.32
C GLU A 240 -30.81 18.97 8.72
N LEU A 241 -29.90 18.31 8.00
CA LEU A 241 -28.46 18.46 8.19
C LEU A 241 -27.97 19.83 7.75
N GLU A 242 -28.44 20.34 6.60
CA GLU A 242 -28.12 21.69 6.12
C GLU A 242 -28.46 22.75 7.16
N LYS A 243 -29.67 22.67 7.75
CA LYS A 243 -30.13 23.61 8.79
C LYS A 243 -29.31 23.50 10.06
N THR A 244 -29.00 22.27 10.50
CA THR A 244 -28.34 22.05 11.81
C THR A 244 -26.85 22.35 11.78
N LEU A 245 -26.19 22.09 10.66
CA LEU A 245 -24.75 22.32 10.48
C LEU A 245 -24.45 23.66 9.79
N GLU A 246 -25.49 24.44 9.47
CA GLU A 246 -25.39 25.73 8.76
C GLU A 246 -24.52 25.63 7.49
N THR A 247 -24.71 24.55 6.72
CA THR A 247 -23.90 24.21 5.55
C THR A 247 -24.74 23.99 4.31
N SER A 248 -24.14 24.06 3.14
CA SER A 248 -24.77 23.66 1.88
C SER A 248 -24.39 22.24 1.49
N ILE A 249 -25.39 21.41 1.17
CA ILE A 249 -25.18 20.01 0.76
C ILE A 249 -25.40 19.87 -0.75
N TYR A 250 -24.45 19.24 -1.42
CA TYR A 250 -24.43 19.00 -2.85
C TYR A 250 -24.38 17.49 -3.10
N PHE A 251 -24.90 17.06 -4.24
CA PHE A 251 -24.90 15.64 -4.59
C PHE A 251 -24.09 15.37 -5.85
N ALA A 252 -23.32 14.30 -5.80
CA ALA A 252 -22.59 13.81 -6.96
C ALA A 252 -23.55 13.26 -8.02
N ASP A 253 -23.17 13.35 -9.29
CA ASP A 253 -23.96 12.77 -10.36
C ASP A 253 -24.09 11.25 -10.20
N PRO A 254 -25.25 10.68 -10.57
CA PRO A 254 -25.38 9.23 -10.64
C PRO A 254 -24.29 8.61 -11.51
N HIS A 255 -23.74 7.48 -11.07
CA HIS A 255 -22.70 6.75 -11.80
C HIS A 255 -21.36 7.48 -12.04
N SER A 256 -21.08 8.56 -11.33
CA SER A 256 -19.87 9.37 -11.49
C SER A 256 -18.87 9.23 -10.31
N PRO A 257 -18.32 8.01 -10.05
CA PRO A 257 -17.43 7.78 -8.90
C PRO A 257 -16.15 8.63 -8.92
N TRP A 258 -15.70 9.09 -10.11
CA TRP A 258 -14.53 9.97 -10.23
C TRP A 258 -14.74 11.34 -9.57
N GLN A 259 -15.97 11.81 -9.43
CA GLN A 259 -16.29 13.07 -8.72
C GLN A 259 -15.99 12.98 -7.22
N ARG A 260 -15.96 11.76 -6.67
CA ARG A 260 -15.70 11.45 -5.25
C ARG A 260 -14.48 10.52 -5.06
N GLY A 261 -13.48 10.64 -5.92
CA GLY A 261 -12.29 9.80 -5.89
C GLY A 261 -11.49 9.86 -4.58
N THR A 262 -11.65 10.93 -3.79
CA THR A 262 -11.03 11.04 -2.45
C THR A 262 -11.62 10.02 -1.50
N ASN A 263 -12.95 9.92 -1.44
CA ASN A 263 -13.66 8.95 -0.59
C ASN A 263 -13.35 7.51 -0.98
N GLU A 264 -13.35 7.18 -2.28
CA GLU A 264 -12.98 5.85 -2.73
C GLU A 264 -11.60 5.44 -2.22
N ASN A 265 -10.63 6.36 -2.32
CA ASN A 265 -9.27 6.10 -1.84
C ASN A 265 -9.20 5.88 -0.32
N ILE A 266 -9.89 6.72 0.46
CA ILE A 266 -9.91 6.65 1.92
C ILE A 266 -10.68 5.41 2.38
N ASN A 267 -11.83 5.14 1.78
CA ASN A 267 -12.63 3.95 2.08
C ASN A 267 -11.87 2.66 1.81
N ASP A 268 -11.05 2.62 0.75
CA ASP A 268 -10.12 1.51 0.53
C ASP A 268 -9.04 1.40 1.62
N CYS A 269 -8.58 2.52 2.22
CA CYS A 269 -7.67 2.47 3.36
C CYS A 269 -8.37 1.91 4.60
N LEU A 270 -9.60 2.35 4.88
CA LEU A 270 -10.41 1.83 5.99
C LEU A 270 -10.74 0.34 5.80
N ARG A 271 -11.01 -0.10 4.56
CA ARG A 271 -11.27 -1.52 4.23
C ARG A 271 -10.09 -2.46 4.48
N PHE A 272 -8.89 -1.93 4.58
CA PHE A 272 -7.74 -2.71 5.02
C PHE A 272 -7.89 -3.14 6.49
N PHE A 273 -8.35 -2.25 7.36
CA PHE A 273 -8.57 -2.51 8.78
C PHE A 273 -9.93 -3.15 9.04
N PHE A 274 -10.96 -2.74 8.31
CA PHE A 274 -12.34 -3.16 8.44
C PHE A 274 -12.79 -3.94 7.20
N PRO A 275 -12.44 -5.22 7.09
CA PRO A 275 -12.77 -6.04 5.91
C PRO A 275 -14.27 -6.25 5.75
N ARG A 276 -14.68 -6.64 4.53
CA ARG A 276 -16.09 -6.99 4.25
C ARG A 276 -16.53 -8.14 5.13
N GLY A 277 -17.77 -8.10 5.62
CA GLY A 277 -18.36 -9.12 6.49
C GLY A 277 -18.24 -8.82 8.00
N MET A 278 -17.40 -7.86 8.39
CA MET A 278 -17.28 -7.41 9.78
C MET A 278 -18.58 -6.80 10.29
N ASP A 279 -18.96 -7.05 11.54
CA ASP A 279 -20.13 -6.43 12.18
C ASP A 279 -19.70 -5.12 12.84
N PHE A 280 -20.18 -3.98 12.30
CA PHE A 280 -19.79 -2.67 12.80
C PHE A 280 -20.54 -2.27 14.08
N ARG A 281 -21.60 -2.97 14.46
CA ARG A 281 -22.31 -2.69 15.74
C ARG A 281 -21.44 -3.01 16.95
N ILE A 282 -20.60 -4.07 16.83
CA ILE A 282 -19.67 -4.48 17.89
C ILE A 282 -18.27 -3.87 17.73
N LEU A 283 -18.09 -2.99 16.73
CA LEU A 283 -16.81 -2.30 16.55
C LEU A 283 -16.55 -1.37 17.73
N ASP A 284 -15.36 -1.48 18.30
CA ASP A 284 -14.87 -0.56 19.32
C ASP A 284 -14.60 0.82 18.71
N GLU A 285 -15.11 1.87 19.34
CA GLU A 285 -14.93 3.25 18.87
C GLU A 285 -13.48 3.72 19.04
N GLU A 286 -12.82 3.32 20.13
CA GLU A 286 -11.41 3.65 20.35
C GLU A 286 -10.52 3.05 19.25
N TYR A 287 -10.82 1.79 18.85
CA TYR A 287 -10.11 1.18 17.73
C TYR A 287 -10.34 1.91 16.40
N LEU A 288 -11.58 2.38 16.15
CA LEU A 288 -11.87 3.19 14.97
C LEU A 288 -11.08 4.51 15.00
N ASP A 289 -11.00 5.18 16.13
CA ASP A 289 -10.26 6.43 16.30
C ASP A 289 -8.75 6.24 16.11
N VAL A 290 -8.18 5.14 16.59
CA VAL A 290 -6.77 4.77 16.33
C VAL A 290 -6.54 4.61 14.84
N VAL A 291 -7.41 3.90 14.11
CA VAL A 291 -7.29 3.70 12.67
C VAL A 291 -7.42 5.03 11.91
N VAL A 292 -8.37 5.88 12.29
CA VAL A 292 -8.53 7.23 11.72
C VAL A 292 -7.27 8.07 11.94
N SER A 293 -6.70 8.02 13.14
CA SER A 293 -5.44 8.70 13.46
C SER A 293 -4.28 8.21 12.59
N LEU A 294 -4.11 6.89 12.41
CA LEU A 294 -3.10 6.31 11.53
C LEU A 294 -3.25 6.81 10.08
N ILE A 295 -4.49 6.91 9.59
CA ILE A 295 -4.77 7.40 8.23
C ILE A 295 -4.47 8.90 8.11
N ASN A 296 -4.84 9.71 9.11
CA ASN A 296 -4.64 11.15 9.12
C ASN A 296 -3.17 11.55 9.30
N ASN A 297 -2.38 10.77 10.01
CA ASN A 297 -0.95 10.99 10.19
C ASN A 297 -0.08 10.41 9.06
N ARG A 298 -0.71 9.75 8.08
CA ARG A 298 0.02 9.18 6.95
C ARG A 298 0.26 10.24 5.87
N PRO A 299 1.53 10.54 5.49
CA PRO A 299 1.86 11.49 4.44
C PRO A 299 1.23 11.11 3.07
N ARG A 300 0.84 12.12 2.32
CA ARG A 300 0.21 11.96 1.00
C ARG A 300 1.05 12.65 -0.08
N LYS A 301 1.17 12.01 -1.25
CA LYS A 301 1.86 12.62 -2.41
C LYS A 301 1.18 13.91 -2.87
N CYS A 302 -0.15 13.92 -2.88
CA CYS A 302 -0.94 15.09 -3.29
C CYS A 302 -0.92 16.25 -2.28
N LEU A 303 -0.25 16.10 -1.15
CA LEU A 303 -0.03 17.11 -0.11
C LEU A 303 1.46 17.40 0.08
N ASP A 304 2.28 17.22 -0.95
CA ASP A 304 3.73 17.42 -0.92
C ASP A 304 4.42 16.65 0.24
N LEU A 305 3.96 15.43 0.46
CA LEU A 305 4.41 14.53 1.53
C LEU A 305 4.06 15.03 2.95
N LYS A 306 3.19 16.00 3.10
CA LYS A 306 2.55 16.32 4.39
C LYS A 306 1.45 15.30 4.68
N SER A 307 1.14 15.12 5.96
CA SER A 307 -0.03 14.34 6.38
C SER A 307 -1.31 15.16 6.31
N PRO A 308 -2.49 14.53 6.19
CA PRO A 308 -3.78 15.21 6.33
C PRO A 308 -3.89 16.03 7.62
N TYR A 309 -3.38 15.48 8.74
CA TYR A 309 -3.36 16.16 10.03
C TYR A 309 -2.55 17.46 9.99
N GLU A 310 -1.32 17.41 9.44
CA GLU A 310 -0.47 18.60 9.31
C GLU A 310 -1.13 19.69 8.46
N VAL A 311 -1.86 19.32 7.39
CA VAL A 311 -2.52 20.30 6.51
C VAL A 311 -3.82 20.83 7.12
N PHE A 312 -4.55 20.04 7.89
CA PHE A 312 -5.83 20.45 8.45
C PHE A 312 -5.69 21.25 9.76
N CYS A 313 -4.76 20.84 10.65
CA CYS A 313 -4.63 21.40 11.98
C CYS A 313 -3.53 22.47 12.09
N CYS A 314 -2.60 22.56 11.15
CA CYS A 314 -1.46 23.49 11.20
C CYS A 314 -1.55 24.60 10.13
N THR A 315 -2.73 24.79 9.55
CA THR A 315 -3.04 25.90 8.64
C THR A 315 -3.96 26.88 9.33
#